data_fef7464c6f95c43ed46e57db5e7cc45b
#
_entry.id   fef7464c6f95c43ed46e57db5e7cc45b
#
_cell.length_a   1.000
_cell.length_b   1.000
_cell.length_c   1.000
_cell.angle_alpha   90.00
_cell.angle_beta   90.00
_cell.angle_gamma   90.00
#
_symmetry.space_group_name_H-M   'P 1'
#
loop_
_entity.id
_entity.type
_entity.pdbx_description
1 polymer ?
#
loop_
_entity_poly.entity_id
_entity_poly.type
_entity_poly.pdbx_seq_one_letter_code
_entity_poly.pdbx_strand_id
1 'polypeptide(L)'
;MTSLKLVIDTNILISAALSAQGAPAQLVMGVLARHRLVFSQATFDELRTRIYRPKFDRYISLDDRERLLGDFNASAIWVEAGEPGRYCRDRDDDHFIEAALKAQAHNLVSGDKDLLEAPCLQELQVVSVHQALEALGF
;
A
#
# COMPACT_ATOMS: atom_id res chain seq x y z
N MET A 1 20.93 5.96 6.97
CA MET A 1 20.06 5.21 6.02
C MET A 1 18.92 6.09 5.55
N THR A 2 18.64 6.07 4.28
CA THR A 2 17.59 6.88 3.69
C THR A 2 16.24 6.22 3.88
N SER A 3 15.27 6.97 4.43
CA SER A 3 13.90 6.51 4.50
C SER A 3 13.25 6.60 3.11
N LEU A 4 12.65 5.51 2.66
CA LEU A 4 11.97 5.47 1.38
C LEU A 4 10.47 5.68 1.56
N LYS A 5 9.82 6.15 0.51
CA LYS A 5 8.37 6.31 0.43
C LYS A 5 7.81 5.19 -0.42
N LEU A 6 6.82 4.49 0.10
CA LEU A 6 6.20 3.37 -0.59
C LEU A 6 4.68 3.51 -0.59
N VAL A 7 4.07 3.21 -1.72
CA VAL A 7 2.63 2.93 -1.80
C VAL A 7 2.48 1.42 -1.76
N ILE A 8 1.61 0.91 -0.90
CA ILE A 8 1.31 -0.52 -0.80
C ILE A 8 -0.16 -0.71 -1.13
N ASP A 9 -0.45 -1.63 -2.04
CA ASP A 9 -1.82 -1.82 -2.50
C ASP A 9 -2.70 -2.38 -1.36
N THR A 10 -3.99 -2.13 -1.46
CA THR A 10 -4.97 -2.46 -0.41
C THR A 10 -4.95 -3.93 -0.03
N ASN A 11 -4.86 -4.83 -1.01
CA ASN A 11 -4.91 -6.27 -0.73
C ASN A 11 -3.71 -6.73 0.11
N ILE A 12 -2.55 -6.14 -0.12
CA ILE A 12 -1.35 -6.47 0.67
C ILE A 12 -1.49 -5.93 2.10
N LEU A 13 -2.01 -4.72 2.27
CA LEU A 13 -2.25 -4.15 3.59
C LEU A 13 -3.24 -4.98 4.39
N ILE A 14 -4.32 -5.45 3.75
CA ILE A 14 -5.29 -6.33 4.39
C ILE A 14 -4.66 -7.68 4.75
N SER A 15 -3.92 -8.27 3.82
CA SER A 15 -3.23 -9.53 4.09
C SER A 15 -2.27 -9.42 5.27
N ALA A 16 -1.58 -8.30 5.40
CA ALA A 16 -0.70 -8.04 6.54
C ALA A 16 -1.48 -8.00 7.86
N ALA A 17 -2.68 -7.42 7.84
CA ALA A 17 -3.54 -7.33 9.02
C ALA A 17 -4.10 -8.70 9.43
N LEU A 18 -4.38 -9.58 8.46
CA LEU A 18 -5.00 -10.87 8.72
C LEU A 18 -4.00 -11.94 9.12
N SER A 19 -2.72 -11.80 8.79
CA SER A 19 -1.71 -12.81 9.06
C SER A 19 -0.42 -12.14 9.54
N ALA A 20 -0.24 -12.06 10.85
CA ALA A 20 0.89 -11.38 11.47
C ALA A 20 2.24 -12.00 11.14
N GLN A 21 2.28 -13.27 10.70
CA GLN A 21 3.52 -13.96 10.42
C GLN A 21 3.83 -14.11 8.93
N GLY A 22 2.94 -13.62 8.06
CA GLY A 22 3.14 -13.72 6.63
C GLY A 22 4.09 -12.66 6.07
N ALA A 23 4.49 -12.85 4.83
CA ALA A 23 5.37 -11.93 4.14
C ALA A 23 4.79 -10.51 4.02
N PRO A 24 3.48 -10.32 3.72
CA PRO A 24 2.90 -8.98 3.73
C PRO A 24 3.06 -8.27 5.07
N ALA A 25 2.84 -8.96 6.19
CA ALA A 25 3.00 -8.36 7.52
C ALA A 25 4.45 -7.99 7.79
N GLN A 26 5.40 -8.83 7.40
CA GLN A 26 6.82 -8.54 7.54
C GLN A 26 7.19 -7.26 6.79
N LEU A 27 6.71 -7.11 5.58
CA LEU A 27 6.96 -5.91 4.77
C LEU A 27 6.37 -4.67 5.42
N VAL A 28 5.09 -4.72 5.78
CA VAL A 28 4.40 -3.56 6.36
C VAL A 28 5.05 -3.13 7.67
N MET A 29 5.38 -4.08 8.55
CA MET A 29 6.06 -3.78 9.80
C MET A 29 7.42 -3.13 9.56
N GLY A 30 8.19 -3.63 8.60
CA GLY A 30 9.48 -3.07 8.24
C GLY A 30 9.37 -1.66 7.68
N VAL A 31 8.36 -1.41 6.84
CA VAL A 31 8.13 -0.08 6.28
C VAL A 31 7.72 0.91 7.37
N LEU A 32 6.83 0.51 8.27
CA LEU A 32 6.43 1.38 9.38
C LEU A 32 7.60 1.73 10.30
N ALA A 33 8.54 0.80 10.49
CA ALA A 33 9.69 1.02 11.37
C ALA A 33 10.79 1.86 10.74
N ARG A 34 11.02 1.75 9.43
CA ARG A 34 12.21 2.32 8.78
C ARG A 34 11.93 3.22 7.59
N HIS A 35 10.72 3.17 7.05
CA HIS A 35 10.34 3.90 5.85
C HIS A 35 8.99 4.58 6.07
N ARG A 36 8.37 5.08 5.02
CA ARG A 36 7.10 5.78 5.13
C ARG A 36 6.09 5.23 4.13
N LEU A 37 4.89 4.91 4.63
CA LEU A 37 3.75 4.63 3.76
C LEU A 37 3.22 5.94 3.18
N VAL A 38 2.67 5.85 1.97
CA VAL A 38 2.02 6.96 1.30
C VAL A 38 0.55 6.63 1.08
N PHE A 39 -0.33 7.55 1.41
CA PHE A 39 -1.75 7.47 1.10
C PHE A 39 -2.23 8.74 0.41
N SER A 40 -3.16 8.57 -0.52
CA SER A 40 -4.10 9.61 -0.92
C SER A 40 -5.44 9.32 -0.25
N GLN A 41 -6.37 10.26 -0.32
CA GLN A 41 -7.71 10.01 0.21
C GLN A 41 -8.36 8.80 -0.48
N ALA A 42 -8.19 8.67 -1.80
CA ALA A 42 -8.77 7.56 -2.55
C ALA A 42 -8.20 6.20 -2.12
N THR A 43 -6.90 6.09 -1.96
CA THR A 43 -6.28 4.81 -1.57
C THR A 43 -6.60 4.44 -0.13
N PHE A 44 -6.64 5.41 0.77
CA PHE A 44 -7.01 5.16 2.16
C PHE A 44 -8.49 4.77 2.30
N ASP A 45 -9.38 5.45 1.58
CA ASP A 45 -10.81 5.13 1.60
C ASP A 45 -11.08 3.73 1.07
N GLU A 46 -10.35 3.29 0.06
CA GLU A 46 -10.45 1.92 -0.43
C GLU A 46 -10.07 0.92 0.65
N LEU A 47 -8.96 1.15 1.34
CA LEU A 47 -8.53 0.28 2.44
C LEU A 47 -9.58 0.24 3.53
N ARG A 48 -10.06 1.41 3.97
CA ARG A 48 -11.07 1.51 5.03
C ARG A 48 -12.35 0.77 4.65
N THR A 49 -12.83 0.97 3.43
CA THR A 49 -14.05 0.31 2.95
C THR A 49 -13.89 -1.20 2.90
N ARG A 50 -12.77 -1.67 2.35
CA ARG A 50 -12.56 -3.11 2.17
C ARG A 50 -12.28 -3.85 3.47
N ILE A 51 -11.53 -3.25 4.40
CA ILE A 51 -11.16 -3.95 5.64
C ILE A 51 -12.38 -4.20 6.55
N TYR A 52 -13.44 -3.41 6.39
CA TYR A 52 -14.67 -3.59 7.15
C TYR A 52 -15.65 -4.57 6.52
N ARG A 53 -15.31 -5.21 5.42
CA ARG A 53 -16.18 -6.23 4.81
C ARG A 53 -16.43 -7.37 5.79
N PRO A 54 -17.70 -7.87 5.86
CA PRO A 54 -18.05 -8.92 6.83
C PRO A 54 -17.22 -10.20 6.72
N LYS A 55 -16.66 -10.50 5.56
CA LYS A 55 -15.84 -11.70 5.38
C LYS A 55 -14.58 -11.70 6.26
N PHE A 56 -14.18 -10.55 6.80
CA PHE A 56 -13.01 -10.44 7.68
C PHE A 56 -13.36 -10.47 9.16
N ASP A 57 -14.66 -10.52 9.52
CA ASP A 57 -15.10 -10.40 10.91
C ASP A 57 -14.52 -11.49 11.81
N ARG A 58 -14.30 -12.69 11.29
CA ARG A 58 -13.76 -13.81 12.06
C ARG A 58 -12.23 -13.75 12.23
N TYR A 59 -11.55 -12.87 11.50
CA TYR A 59 -10.09 -12.82 11.49
C TYR A 59 -9.53 -11.60 12.19
N ILE A 60 -10.27 -10.51 12.27
CA ILE A 60 -9.81 -9.27 12.87
C ILE A 60 -10.98 -8.54 13.54
N SER A 61 -10.81 -8.14 14.80
CA SER A 61 -11.84 -7.43 15.55
C SER A 61 -12.04 -6.01 14.99
N LEU A 62 -13.20 -5.42 15.30
CA LEU A 62 -13.48 -4.03 14.90
C LEU A 62 -12.48 -3.07 15.57
N ASP A 63 -12.15 -3.31 16.83
CA ASP A 63 -11.18 -2.47 17.56
C ASP A 63 -9.79 -2.53 16.91
N ASP A 64 -9.36 -3.70 16.50
CA ASP A 64 -8.07 -3.87 15.84
C ASP A 64 -8.03 -3.19 14.47
N ARG A 65 -9.15 -3.25 13.72
CA ARG A 65 -9.25 -2.54 12.44
C ARG A 65 -9.13 -1.04 12.63
N GLU A 66 -9.85 -0.51 13.61
CA GLU A 66 -9.82 0.92 13.92
C GLU A 66 -8.44 1.36 14.35
N ARG A 67 -7.77 0.59 15.19
CA ARG A 67 -6.40 0.87 15.63
C ARG A 67 -5.43 0.86 14.47
N LEU A 68 -5.52 -0.13 13.60
CA LEU A 68 -4.66 -0.24 12.42
C LEU A 68 -4.81 0.97 11.50
N LEU A 69 -6.04 1.35 11.20
CA LEU A 69 -6.31 2.51 10.36
C LEU A 69 -5.80 3.79 11.00
N GLY A 70 -5.95 3.93 12.31
CA GLY A 70 -5.42 5.07 13.05
C GLY A 70 -3.90 5.15 13.00
N ASP A 71 -3.23 4.02 13.14
CA ASP A 71 -1.77 3.95 13.06
C ASP A 71 -1.27 4.31 11.67
N PHE A 72 -1.91 3.79 10.63
CA PHE A 72 -1.55 4.13 9.25
C PHE A 72 -1.77 5.62 8.98
N ASN A 73 -2.91 6.16 9.41
CA ASN A 73 -3.23 7.56 9.22
C ASN A 73 -2.18 8.47 9.88
N ALA A 74 -1.79 8.12 11.10
CA ALA A 74 -0.85 8.94 11.87
C ALA A 74 0.58 8.89 11.34
N SER A 75 1.00 7.75 10.78
CA SER A 75 2.39 7.54 10.35
C SER A 75 2.64 7.82 8.88
N ALA A 76 1.60 7.86 8.06
CA ALA A 76 1.75 7.97 6.61
C ALA A 76 2.04 9.39 6.14
N ILE A 77 2.66 9.47 4.96
CA ILE A 77 2.70 10.69 4.19
C ILE A 77 1.40 10.77 3.37
N TRP A 78 0.68 11.86 3.51
CA TRP A 78 -0.56 12.09 2.77
C TRP A 78 -0.29 13.00 1.59
N VAL A 79 -0.83 12.62 0.42
CA VAL A 79 -0.72 13.42 -0.79
C VAL A 79 -2.10 13.75 -1.33
N GLU A 80 -2.23 14.92 -1.94
CA GLU A 80 -3.43 15.29 -2.66
C GLU A 80 -3.28 14.83 -4.11
N ALA A 81 -3.94 13.73 -4.44
CA ALA A 81 -3.99 13.23 -5.81
C ALA A 81 -5.33 13.65 -6.40
N GLY A 82 -5.29 14.34 -7.53
CA GLY A 82 -6.50 14.70 -8.27
C GLY A 82 -7.05 13.49 -9.05
N GLU A 83 -7.75 13.77 -10.14
CA GLU A 83 -8.23 12.71 -11.02
C GLU A 83 -7.02 11.94 -11.57
N PRO A 84 -6.99 10.61 -11.42
CA PRO A 84 -5.84 9.85 -11.90
C PRO A 84 -5.79 9.80 -13.42
N GLY A 85 -4.57 9.75 -13.95
CA GLY A 85 -4.36 9.42 -15.35
C GLY A 85 -4.67 7.95 -15.63
N ARG A 86 -4.47 7.53 -16.85
CA ARG A 86 -4.66 6.13 -17.25
C ARG A 86 -3.31 5.45 -17.32
N TYR A 87 -3.05 4.56 -16.36
CA TYR A 87 -1.76 3.88 -16.24
C TYR A 87 -1.88 2.37 -16.39
N CYS A 88 -3.02 1.80 -16.01
CA CYS A 88 -3.25 0.36 -15.97
C CYS A 88 -4.51 -0.04 -16.72
N ARG A 89 -4.65 -1.34 -17.02
CA ARG A 89 -5.89 -1.89 -17.58
C ARG A 89 -7.06 -1.71 -16.62
N ASP A 90 -6.83 -1.97 -15.32
CA ASP A 90 -7.82 -1.75 -14.29
C ASP A 90 -7.68 -0.32 -13.80
N ARG A 91 -8.69 0.49 -14.07
CA ARG A 91 -8.69 1.91 -13.72
C ARG A 91 -8.73 2.14 -12.20
N ASP A 92 -9.24 1.17 -11.44
CA ASP A 92 -9.24 1.26 -9.98
C ASP A 92 -7.81 1.29 -9.43
N ASP A 93 -6.87 0.65 -10.13
CA ASP A 93 -5.46 0.62 -9.73
C ASP A 93 -4.72 1.92 -10.05
N ASP A 94 -5.25 2.77 -10.93
CA ASP A 94 -4.61 4.03 -11.29
C ASP A 94 -4.46 4.98 -10.11
N HIS A 95 -5.32 4.88 -9.10
CA HIS A 95 -5.22 5.69 -7.88
C HIS A 95 -3.92 5.41 -7.12
N PHE A 96 -3.45 4.17 -7.11
CA PHE A 96 -2.18 3.82 -6.45
C PHE A 96 -1.00 4.46 -7.17
N ILE A 97 -1.01 4.40 -8.50
CA ILE A 97 0.05 5.01 -9.31
C ILE A 97 0.04 6.53 -9.14
N GLU A 98 -1.14 7.15 -9.16
CA GLU A 98 -1.26 8.59 -8.99
C GLU A 98 -0.71 9.04 -7.63
N ALA A 99 -1.05 8.32 -6.56
CA ALA A 99 -0.54 8.62 -5.22
C ALA A 99 0.99 8.49 -5.19
N ALA A 100 1.53 7.44 -5.80
CA ALA A 100 2.97 7.20 -5.83
C ALA A 100 3.71 8.30 -6.60
N LEU A 101 3.17 8.72 -7.74
CA LEU A 101 3.78 9.79 -8.55
C LEU A 101 3.72 11.13 -7.81
N LYS A 102 2.60 11.45 -7.17
CA LYS A 102 2.45 12.70 -6.40
C LYS A 102 3.41 12.77 -5.22
N ALA A 103 3.66 11.65 -4.57
CA ALA A 103 4.58 11.59 -3.43
C ALA A 103 6.03 11.46 -3.87
N GLN A 104 6.29 11.22 -5.15
CA GLN A 104 7.60 10.82 -5.65
C GLN A 104 8.09 9.57 -4.91
N ALA A 105 7.19 8.59 -4.75
CA ALA A 105 7.48 7.34 -4.06
C ALA A 105 8.48 6.52 -4.87
N HIS A 106 9.31 5.77 -4.16
CA HIS A 106 10.31 4.91 -4.79
C HIS A 106 9.67 3.63 -5.34
N ASN A 107 8.69 3.09 -4.59
CA ASN A 107 8.08 1.81 -4.94
C ASN A 107 6.56 1.86 -4.76
N LEU A 108 5.87 1.13 -5.63
CA LEU A 108 4.51 0.70 -5.45
C LEU A 108 4.54 -0.81 -5.32
N VAL A 109 4.07 -1.34 -4.20
CA VAL A 109 4.09 -2.77 -3.93
C VAL A 109 2.70 -3.34 -4.19
N SER A 110 2.63 -4.33 -5.06
CA SER A 110 1.36 -4.95 -5.46
C SER A 110 1.55 -6.42 -5.82
N GLY A 111 0.49 -7.21 -5.61
CA GLY A 111 0.38 -8.55 -6.17
C GLY A 111 -0.44 -8.58 -7.44
N ASP A 112 -0.98 -7.45 -7.87
CA ASP A 112 -1.83 -7.36 -9.04
C ASP A 112 -0.98 -7.34 -10.31
N LYS A 113 -1.28 -8.27 -11.21
CA LYS A 113 -0.54 -8.42 -12.46
C LYS A 113 -0.63 -7.16 -13.33
N ASP A 114 -1.79 -6.52 -13.37
CA ASP A 114 -1.98 -5.31 -14.17
C ASP A 114 -1.09 -4.16 -13.69
N LEU A 115 -0.91 -4.03 -12.37
CA LEU A 115 0.02 -3.05 -11.83
C LEU A 115 1.48 -3.43 -12.07
N LEU A 116 1.83 -4.71 -11.89
CA LEU A 116 3.19 -5.19 -12.12
C LEU A 116 3.63 -5.07 -13.57
N GLU A 117 2.68 -5.16 -14.51
CA GLU A 117 2.93 -5.03 -15.95
C GLU A 117 2.77 -3.59 -16.45
N ALA A 118 2.39 -2.65 -15.58
CA ALA A 118 2.24 -1.26 -15.99
C ALA A 118 3.59 -0.69 -16.45
N PRO A 119 3.60 0.22 -17.42
CA PRO A 119 4.84 0.84 -17.88
C PRO A 119 5.56 1.54 -16.73
N CYS A 120 6.87 1.46 -16.73
CA CYS A 120 7.67 2.21 -15.77
C CYS A 120 7.43 3.70 -15.98
N LEU A 121 7.02 4.39 -14.91
CA LEU A 121 6.66 5.79 -14.94
C LEU A 121 7.65 6.58 -14.08
N GLN A 122 8.42 7.45 -14.73
CA GLN A 122 9.45 8.23 -14.06
C GLN A 122 10.42 7.27 -13.33
N GLU A 123 10.67 7.49 -12.04
CA GLU A 123 11.53 6.64 -11.23
C GLU A 123 10.76 5.63 -10.39
N LEU A 124 9.44 5.54 -10.57
CA LEU A 124 8.59 4.61 -9.83
C LEU A 124 8.79 3.19 -10.32
N GLN A 125 9.08 2.29 -9.39
CA GLN A 125 9.16 0.86 -9.66
C GLN A 125 7.98 0.15 -9.01
N VAL A 126 7.25 -0.62 -9.79
CA VAL A 126 6.18 -1.49 -9.27
C VAL A 126 6.79 -2.86 -9.00
N VAL A 127 6.67 -3.32 -7.76
CA VAL A 127 7.33 -4.56 -7.32
C VAL A 127 6.36 -5.42 -6.52
N SER A 128 6.67 -6.72 -6.45
CA SER A 128 5.94 -7.67 -5.59
C SER A 128 6.42 -7.54 -4.14
N VAL A 129 5.70 -8.20 -3.22
CA VAL A 129 6.11 -8.28 -1.81
C VAL A 129 7.52 -8.89 -1.68
N HIS A 130 7.79 -9.98 -2.38
CA HIS A 130 9.10 -10.62 -2.32
C HIS A 130 10.22 -9.71 -2.83
N GLN A 131 9.97 -9.03 -3.94
CA GLN A 131 10.95 -8.09 -4.49
C GLN A 131 11.21 -6.93 -3.52
N ALA A 132 10.16 -6.44 -2.89
CA ALA A 132 10.30 -5.35 -1.92
C ALA A 132 11.06 -5.78 -0.67
N LEU A 133 10.78 -6.97 -0.14
CA LEU A 133 11.51 -7.50 1.01
C LEU A 133 13.01 -7.63 0.71
N GLU A 134 13.34 -8.16 -0.45
CA GLU A 134 14.73 -8.30 -0.89
C GLU A 134 15.40 -6.94 -1.04
N ALA A 135 14.76 -6.03 -1.76
CA ALA A 135 15.33 -4.72 -2.04
C ALA A 135 15.54 -3.88 -0.79
N LEU A 136 14.66 -4.01 0.22
CA LEU A 136 14.72 -3.24 1.45
C LEU A 136 15.52 -3.93 2.56
N GLY A 137 15.96 -5.16 2.33
CA GLY A 137 16.78 -5.90 3.29
C GLY A 137 16.02 -6.42 4.50
N PHE A 138 14.77 -6.74 4.33
CA PHE A 138 13.95 -7.33 5.41
C PHE A 138 13.96 -8.85 5.43
#